data_53796b7f9c83956198309017bd4820f3
#
_entry.id   53796b7f9c83956198309017bd4820f3
#
_cell.length_a   1.000
_cell.length_b   1.000
_cell.length_c   1.000
_cell.angle_alpha   90.00
_cell.angle_beta   90.00
_cell.angle_gamma   90.00
#
_symmetry.space_group_name_H-M   'P 1'
#
loop_
_entity.id
_entity.type
_entity.pdbx_description
1 polymer ?
#
loop_
_entity_poly.entity_id
_entity_poly.type
_entity_poly.pdbx_seq_one_letter_code
_entity_poly.pdbx_strand_id
1 'polypeptide(L)'
;MRNIRLAIMAVLALLAAGTVFAGVSTILTIDEAKAKQPGVAFDHSKHAAEFVKACDVCHHTQKGLTKDSKDPVKNCAVCHLDPKDEKTPSMREMGATKNPFHIRCVGCHKEQKKGPTSCTACHKK
;
A
#
# COMPACT_ATOMS: atom_id res chain seq x y z
N MET A 1 -31.34 44.99 18.50
CA MET A 1 -31.67 43.71 17.85
C MET A 1 -30.92 43.51 16.50
N ARG A 2 -30.45 44.54 15.85
CA ARG A 2 -29.75 44.44 14.54
C ARG A 2 -28.30 43.92 14.65
N ASN A 3 -27.62 44.19 15.77
CA ASN A 3 -26.19 43.83 15.98
C ASN A 3 -26.00 42.35 16.40
N ILE A 4 -27.02 41.68 16.93
CA ILE A 4 -26.98 40.27 17.34
C ILE A 4 -27.05 39.35 16.11
N ARG A 5 -27.77 39.77 15.06
CA ARG A 5 -27.92 38.97 13.84
C ARG A 5 -26.61 38.93 13.01
N LEU A 6 -25.81 39.97 13.07
CA LEU A 6 -24.50 40.03 12.39
C LEU A 6 -23.43 39.17 13.09
N ALA A 7 -23.51 39.06 14.43
CA ALA A 7 -22.59 38.20 15.18
C ALA A 7 -22.81 36.70 14.94
N ILE A 8 -24.06 36.29 14.74
CA ILE A 8 -24.41 34.88 14.49
C ILE A 8 -23.97 34.43 13.11
N MET A 9 -24.01 35.29 12.11
CA MET A 9 -23.55 34.97 10.74
C MET A 9 -22.02 34.83 10.65
N ALA A 10 -21.26 35.53 11.49
CA ALA A 10 -19.79 35.44 11.49
C ALA A 10 -19.27 34.15 12.16
N VAL A 11 -20.03 33.56 13.11
CA VAL A 11 -19.62 32.31 13.79
C VAL A 11 -19.89 31.07 12.94
N LEU A 12 -20.89 31.12 12.07
CA LEU A 12 -21.21 29.98 11.16
C LEU A 12 -20.24 29.85 9.98
N ALA A 13 -19.46 30.87 9.66
CA ALA A 13 -18.49 30.85 8.57
C ALA A 13 -17.11 30.19 8.95
N LEU A 14 -16.85 29.96 10.23
CA LEU A 14 -15.56 29.42 10.71
C LEU A 14 -15.55 27.90 10.92
N LEU A 15 -16.64 27.20 10.70
CA LEU A 15 -16.75 25.74 10.93
C LEU A 15 -16.58 24.89 9.66
N ALA A 16 -16.24 25.50 8.52
CA ALA A 16 -15.90 24.80 7.29
C ALA A 16 -14.38 24.63 7.12
N ALA A 17 -13.63 24.44 8.22
CA ALA A 17 -12.28 23.91 8.14
C ALA A 17 -12.40 22.41 7.80
N GLY A 18 -12.53 22.13 6.50
CA GLY A 18 -12.48 20.76 6.00
C GLY A 18 -11.21 20.08 6.52
N THR A 19 -11.38 19.01 7.28
CA THR A 19 -10.28 18.11 7.62
C THR A 19 -9.73 17.57 6.31
N VAL A 20 -8.59 18.10 5.88
CA VAL A 20 -7.81 17.51 4.81
C VAL A 20 -7.33 16.18 5.36
N PHE A 21 -8.03 15.11 5.05
CA PHE A 21 -7.47 13.77 5.19
C PHE A 21 -6.23 13.74 4.29
N ALA A 22 -5.06 13.73 4.88
CA ALA A 22 -3.83 13.39 4.18
C ALA A 22 -4.02 11.96 3.67
N GLY A 23 -4.49 11.83 2.44
CA GLY A 23 -4.67 10.54 1.79
C GLY A 23 -3.33 9.82 1.77
N VAL A 24 -3.30 8.57 2.21
CA VAL A 24 -2.16 7.68 2.01
C VAL A 24 -1.78 7.78 0.54
N SER A 25 -0.49 8.01 0.24
CA SER A 25 -0.01 8.05 -1.14
C SER A 25 -0.53 6.83 -1.88
N THR A 26 -1.24 7.04 -2.97
CA THR A 26 -1.88 5.95 -3.71
C THR A 26 -0.85 5.11 -4.46
N ILE A 27 0.27 5.73 -4.83
CA ILE A 27 1.36 5.07 -5.57
C ILE A 27 2.59 5.00 -4.67
N LEU A 28 3.03 3.78 -4.42
CA LEU A 28 4.24 3.46 -3.66
C LEU A 28 5.32 2.97 -4.61
N THR A 29 6.58 3.31 -4.34
CA THR A 29 7.72 2.70 -5.03
C THR A 29 8.30 1.59 -4.17
N ILE A 30 8.27 0.37 -4.69
CA ILE A 30 8.87 -0.81 -4.04
C ILE A 30 10.31 -0.94 -4.54
N ASP A 31 11.29 -0.58 -3.71
CA ASP A 31 12.73 -0.58 -4.04
C ASP A 31 13.62 -0.84 -2.81
N GLU A 32 13.09 -1.46 -1.78
CA GLU A 32 13.82 -1.66 -0.51
C GLU A 32 15.07 -2.54 -0.68
N ALA A 33 15.02 -3.50 -1.59
CA ALA A 33 16.16 -4.40 -1.83
C ALA A 33 17.31 -3.75 -2.60
N LYS A 34 17.11 -2.55 -3.19
CA LYS A 34 18.08 -1.88 -4.06
C LYS A 34 18.68 -2.83 -5.12
N ALA A 35 17.80 -3.57 -5.77
CA ALA A 35 18.16 -4.57 -6.77
C ALA A 35 18.67 -3.93 -8.08
N LYS A 36 19.20 -4.75 -8.99
CA LYS A 36 19.64 -4.31 -10.32
C LYS A 36 18.51 -3.80 -11.22
N GLN A 37 17.29 -4.29 -10.98
CA GLN A 37 16.11 -3.84 -11.70
C GLN A 37 15.55 -2.55 -11.08
N PRO A 38 14.94 -1.68 -11.89
CA PRO A 38 14.26 -0.49 -11.37
C PRO A 38 13.19 -0.86 -10.34
N GLY A 39 12.95 0.04 -9.38
CA GLY A 39 11.85 -0.10 -8.42
C GLY A 39 10.49 -0.19 -9.12
N VAL A 40 9.54 -0.83 -8.48
CA VAL A 40 8.19 -1.04 -9.01
C VAL A 40 7.23 0.00 -8.47
N ALA A 41 6.59 0.76 -9.35
CA ALA A 41 5.48 1.64 -8.99
C ALA A 41 4.24 0.79 -8.72
N PHE A 42 3.75 0.83 -7.48
CA PHE A 42 2.61 0.05 -7.01
C PHE A 42 1.46 0.97 -6.60
N ASP A 43 0.33 0.86 -7.28
CA ASP A 43 -0.89 1.58 -6.92
C ASP A 43 -1.63 0.83 -5.80
N HIS A 44 -1.30 1.20 -4.57
CA HIS A 44 -1.88 0.61 -3.37
C HIS A 44 -3.39 0.83 -3.29
N SER A 45 -3.86 2.04 -3.58
CA SER A 45 -5.28 2.37 -3.49
C SER A 45 -6.12 1.55 -4.44
N LYS A 46 -5.66 1.41 -5.68
CA LYS A 46 -6.36 0.62 -6.69
C LYS A 46 -6.46 -0.84 -6.28
N HIS A 47 -5.36 -1.43 -5.79
CA HIS A 47 -5.37 -2.81 -5.31
C HIS A 47 -6.31 -2.99 -4.11
N ALA A 48 -6.24 -2.10 -3.13
CA ALA A 48 -7.06 -2.17 -1.93
C ALA A 48 -8.56 -1.94 -2.18
N ALA A 49 -8.91 -1.04 -3.12
CA ALA A 49 -10.31 -0.72 -3.40
C ALA A 49 -10.98 -1.70 -4.36
N GLU A 50 -10.25 -2.12 -5.41
CA GLU A 50 -10.87 -2.86 -6.52
C GLU A 50 -10.61 -4.36 -6.50
N PHE A 51 -9.41 -4.79 -6.08
CA PHE A 51 -8.97 -6.18 -6.31
C PHE A 51 -8.78 -7.00 -5.03
N VAL A 52 -8.33 -6.37 -3.95
CA VAL A 52 -8.00 -7.06 -2.70
C VAL A 52 -8.87 -6.51 -1.58
N LYS A 53 -9.97 -7.20 -1.28
CA LYS A 53 -10.95 -6.75 -0.27
C LYS A 53 -10.47 -6.89 1.17
N ALA A 54 -9.44 -7.71 1.43
CA ALA A 54 -8.89 -7.95 2.76
C ALA A 54 -7.43 -7.49 2.81
N CYS A 55 -7.11 -6.56 3.70
CA CYS A 55 -5.78 -5.97 3.82
C CYS A 55 -4.71 -7.01 4.21
N ASP A 56 -5.09 -8.00 5.00
CA ASP A 56 -4.21 -9.06 5.47
C ASP A 56 -3.81 -10.08 4.39
N VAL A 57 -4.38 -10.03 3.21
CA VAL A 57 -3.89 -10.78 2.04
C VAL A 57 -2.46 -10.37 1.70
N CYS A 58 -2.15 -9.08 1.77
CA CYS A 58 -0.80 -8.55 1.56
C CYS A 58 -0.08 -8.34 2.91
N HIS A 59 -0.75 -7.77 3.90
CA HIS A 59 -0.23 -7.52 5.25
C HIS A 59 -0.43 -8.75 6.15
N HIS A 60 0.06 -9.89 5.72
CA HIS A 60 -0.25 -11.22 6.24
C HIS A 60 0.12 -11.47 7.71
N THR A 61 0.95 -10.60 8.31
CA THR A 61 1.31 -10.67 9.73
C THR A 61 0.33 -9.93 10.64
N GLN A 62 -0.61 -9.16 10.06
CA GLN A 62 -1.59 -8.34 10.76
C GLN A 62 -3.01 -8.82 10.44
N LYS A 63 -3.39 -9.94 11.04
CA LYS A 63 -4.72 -10.56 10.85
C LYS A 63 -5.83 -9.58 11.19
N GLY A 64 -6.86 -9.53 10.34
CA GLY A 64 -8.02 -8.64 10.53
C GLY A 64 -7.74 -7.15 10.31
N LEU A 65 -6.61 -6.79 9.70
CA LEU A 65 -6.29 -5.42 9.34
C LEU A 65 -7.37 -4.85 8.40
N THR A 66 -7.82 -3.63 8.71
CA THR A 66 -8.77 -2.87 7.91
C THR A 66 -8.24 -1.47 7.63
N LYS A 67 -8.89 -0.73 6.72
CA LYS A 67 -8.57 0.68 6.44
C LYS A 67 -8.71 1.61 7.65
N ASP A 68 -9.50 1.20 8.64
CA ASP A 68 -9.79 1.96 9.85
C ASP A 68 -8.91 1.53 11.04
N SER A 69 -8.03 0.55 10.85
CA SER A 69 -7.10 0.10 11.88
C SER A 69 -6.12 1.21 12.25
N LYS A 70 -5.92 1.41 13.55
CA LYS A 70 -5.01 2.43 14.10
C LYS A 70 -3.58 1.94 14.24
N ASP A 71 -3.38 0.62 14.19
CA ASP A 71 -2.05 0.04 14.33
C ASP A 71 -1.19 0.35 13.11
N PRO A 72 0.07 0.71 13.30
CA PRO A 72 0.96 0.99 12.19
C PRO A 72 1.21 -0.27 11.35
N VAL A 73 1.09 -0.13 10.04
CA VAL A 73 1.37 -1.21 9.10
C VAL A 73 2.88 -1.45 9.03
N LYS A 74 3.30 -2.69 9.24
CA LYS A 74 4.72 -3.08 9.13
C LYS A 74 5.16 -3.11 7.67
N ASN A 75 6.30 -2.48 7.39
CA ASN A 75 6.93 -2.58 6.08
C ASN A 75 7.43 -4.00 5.83
N CYS A 76 7.29 -4.48 4.60
CA CYS A 76 7.70 -5.83 4.19
C CYS A 76 9.20 -6.09 4.44
N ALA A 77 10.04 -5.08 4.27
CA ALA A 77 11.48 -5.16 4.47
C ALA A 77 11.90 -5.55 5.89
N VAL A 78 11.06 -5.25 6.90
CA VAL A 78 11.36 -5.61 8.31
C VAL A 78 11.62 -7.10 8.48
N CYS A 79 10.91 -7.94 7.71
CA CYS A 79 11.07 -9.40 7.78
C CYS A 79 11.75 -9.98 6.53
N HIS A 80 11.54 -9.35 5.35
CA HIS A 80 11.91 -9.95 4.08
C HIS A 80 13.20 -9.40 3.46
N LEU A 81 13.78 -8.31 3.97
CA LEU A 81 15.03 -7.77 3.44
C LEU A 81 16.21 -8.69 3.78
N ASP A 82 16.34 -9.02 5.07
CA ASP A 82 17.37 -9.90 5.59
C ASP A 82 16.69 -10.90 6.58
N PRO A 83 16.02 -11.93 6.05
CA PRO A 83 15.25 -12.87 6.88
C PRO A 83 16.16 -13.65 7.82
N LYS A 84 15.66 -13.86 9.05
CA LYS A 84 16.40 -14.58 10.11
C LYS A 84 16.23 -16.09 10.03
N ASP A 85 15.29 -16.57 9.25
CA ASP A 85 15.02 -18.00 9.06
C ASP A 85 14.90 -18.34 7.57
N GLU A 86 15.23 -19.58 7.22
CA GLU A 86 15.27 -20.06 5.83
C GLU A 86 13.86 -20.19 5.19
N LYS A 87 12.81 -20.20 5.98
CA LYS A 87 11.43 -20.34 5.49
C LYS A 87 10.86 -18.99 5.06
N THR A 88 11.41 -17.90 5.55
CA THR A 88 10.99 -16.55 5.18
C THR A 88 11.66 -16.14 3.87
N PRO A 89 10.92 -15.93 2.79
CA PRO A 89 11.50 -15.58 1.48
C PRO A 89 12.18 -14.21 1.52
N SER A 90 13.36 -14.11 0.89
CA SER A 90 14.13 -12.86 0.84
C SER A 90 13.77 -12.00 -0.37
N MET A 91 13.67 -10.68 -0.17
CA MET A 91 13.50 -9.70 -1.24
C MET A 91 14.74 -9.62 -2.16
N ARG A 92 15.90 -10.09 -1.72
CA ARG A 92 17.13 -10.12 -2.52
C ARG A 92 17.13 -11.26 -3.54
N GLU A 93 16.21 -12.21 -3.41
CA GLU A 93 16.04 -13.28 -4.38
C GLU A 93 15.42 -12.77 -5.68
N MET A 94 15.93 -13.22 -6.82
CA MET A 94 15.42 -12.80 -8.13
C MET A 94 14.35 -13.76 -8.69
N GLY A 95 14.29 -14.97 -8.15
CA GLY A 95 13.41 -16.02 -8.67
C GLY A 95 11.92 -15.73 -8.44
N ALA A 96 11.09 -16.08 -9.42
CA ALA A 96 9.65 -15.90 -9.36
C ALA A 96 8.97 -16.67 -8.20
N THR A 97 9.62 -17.73 -7.71
CA THR A 97 9.13 -18.57 -6.61
C THR A 97 9.87 -18.35 -5.30
N LYS A 98 10.84 -17.44 -5.26
CA LYS A 98 11.69 -17.19 -4.09
C LYS A 98 11.54 -15.78 -3.51
N ASN A 99 11.31 -14.78 -4.36
CA ASN A 99 11.09 -13.40 -3.91
C ASN A 99 9.65 -13.22 -3.43
N PRO A 100 9.41 -12.63 -2.23
CA PRO A 100 8.07 -12.48 -1.66
C PRO A 100 7.13 -11.65 -2.54
N PHE A 101 7.63 -10.61 -3.21
CA PHE A 101 6.82 -9.82 -4.14
C PHE A 101 6.47 -10.59 -5.40
N HIS A 102 7.42 -11.34 -5.99
CA HIS A 102 7.13 -12.17 -7.15
C HIS A 102 6.11 -13.27 -6.81
N ILE A 103 6.26 -13.93 -5.66
CA ILE A 103 5.30 -14.92 -5.19
C ILE A 103 3.92 -14.31 -5.07
N ARG A 104 3.81 -13.16 -4.40
CA ARG A 104 2.52 -12.53 -4.09
C ARG A 104 1.92 -11.83 -5.31
N CYS A 105 2.66 -10.94 -5.96
CA CYS A 105 2.14 -10.13 -7.06
C CYS A 105 1.96 -10.93 -8.34
N VAL A 106 3.01 -11.58 -8.83
CA VAL A 106 2.96 -12.36 -10.08
C VAL A 106 2.06 -13.59 -9.92
N GLY A 107 2.09 -14.23 -8.74
CA GLY A 107 1.23 -15.36 -8.42
C GLY A 107 -0.25 -14.98 -8.53
N CYS A 108 -0.66 -13.92 -7.84
CA CYS A 108 -2.05 -13.43 -7.87
C CYS A 108 -2.47 -12.99 -9.28
N HIS A 109 -1.60 -12.24 -10.00
CA HIS A 109 -1.92 -11.79 -11.37
C HIS A 109 -2.13 -12.96 -12.33
N LYS A 110 -1.35 -14.04 -12.18
CA LYS A 110 -1.54 -15.28 -12.97
C LYS A 110 -2.84 -16.00 -12.61
N GLU A 111 -3.10 -16.16 -11.33
CA GLU A 111 -4.30 -16.83 -10.82
C GLU A 111 -5.57 -16.08 -11.25
N GLN A 112 -5.59 -14.77 -11.07
CA GLN A 112 -6.72 -13.92 -11.44
C GLN A 112 -6.80 -13.61 -12.94
N LYS A 113 -5.78 -13.99 -13.72
CA LYS A 113 -5.64 -13.66 -15.16
C LYS A 113 -5.77 -12.14 -15.43
N LYS A 114 -5.27 -11.32 -14.49
CA LYS A 114 -5.32 -9.85 -14.53
C LYS A 114 -4.01 -9.27 -14.03
N GLY A 115 -3.60 -8.13 -14.60
CA GLY A 115 -2.39 -7.42 -14.22
C GLY A 115 -1.12 -7.93 -14.91
N PRO A 116 0.02 -7.26 -14.67
CA PRO A 116 1.28 -7.58 -15.32
C PRO A 116 1.94 -8.84 -14.73
N THR A 117 2.54 -9.65 -15.60
CA THR A 117 3.25 -10.89 -15.21
C THR A 117 4.66 -10.99 -15.76
N SER A 118 5.10 -10.02 -16.58
CA SER A 118 6.45 -9.98 -17.15
C SER A 118 7.35 -8.99 -16.39
N CYS A 119 8.66 -9.22 -16.45
CA CYS A 119 9.65 -8.40 -15.76
C CYS A 119 9.55 -6.91 -16.13
N THR A 120 9.51 -6.60 -17.41
CA THR A 120 9.49 -5.22 -17.94
C THR A 120 8.15 -4.50 -17.75
N ALA A 121 7.08 -5.23 -17.51
CA ALA A 121 5.77 -4.63 -17.23
C ALA A 121 5.68 -4.06 -15.80
N CYS A 122 6.49 -4.60 -14.87
CA CYS A 122 6.62 -4.12 -13.50
C CYS A 122 7.86 -3.24 -13.33
N HIS A 123 9.04 -3.71 -13.76
CA HIS A 123 10.31 -2.99 -13.69
C HIS A 123 10.49 -2.12 -14.93
N LYS A 124 9.89 -0.95 -14.93
CA LYS A 124 9.95 0.01 -16.03
C LYS A 124 11.21 0.88 -15.89
N LYS A 125 11.94 1.03 -17.00
CA LYS A 125 13.04 2.02 -17.12
C LYS A 125 12.47 3.40 -17.35
#